data_56376b8b714b823605853716b83fa78c
#
_entry.id   56376b8b714b823605853716b83fa78c
#
_cell.length_a   1.000
_cell.length_b   1.000
_cell.length_c   1.000
_cell.angle_alpha   90.00
_cell.angle_beta   90.00
_cell.angle_gamma   90.00
#
_symmetry.space_group_name_H-M   'P 1'
#
loop_
_entity.id
_entity.type
_entity.pdbx_description
1 polymer ?
#
loop_
_entity_poly.entity_id
_entity_poly.type
_entity_poly.pdbx_seq_one_letter_code
_entity_poly.pdbx_strand_id
1 'polypeptide(L)'
;GQTLKCRAVVLATDGPETLRLLGKPAAMASQGELCLYFAAPKAPINDPYLILNGEGTGVINSLTVPSVVAASYAPAGEALISVVLIGHLALDDKTAESAVRKELNEWFGPVVEHWRHLKTFRIQHALPAQPPPIPDPTVPAKPVRPGIYVCGEYQSVPGIQWALLSGRHAAEAVIKELAETPG
;
A
#
# COMPACT_ATOMS: atom_id res chain seq x y z
N GLY A 1 27.32 11.44 -5.18
CA GLY A 1 26.30 11.78 -4.20
C GLY A 1 26.85 12.75 -3.16
N GLN A 2 25.95 13.47 -2.47
CA GLN A 2 26.35 14.37 -1.39
C GLN A 2 26.30 13.62 -0.05
N THR A 3 27.33 13.81 0.79
CA THR A 3 27.36 13.25 2.16
C THR A 3 26.87 14.30 3.14
N LEU A 4 25.88 13.94 3.96
CA LEU A 4 25.37 14.76 5.06
C LEU A 4 25.83 14.19 6.39
N LYS A 5 26.35 15.04 7.29
CA LYS A 5 26.61 14.65 8.67
C LYS A 5 25.34 14.81 9.50
N CYS A 6 25.00 13.79 10.28
CA CYS A 6 23.82 13.82 11.15
C CYS A 6 24.13 13.09 12.47
N ARG A 7 23.35 13.36 13.50
CA ARG A 7 23.47 12.70 14.82
C ARG A 7 22.64 11.39 14.88
N ALA A 8 21.57 11.31 14.11
CA ALA A 8 20.74 10.12 14.00
C ALA A 8 20.14 9.99 12.59
N VAL A 9 19.79 8.77 12.20
CA VAL A 9 19.08 8.44 10.95
C VAL A 9 17.86 7.62 11.28
N VAL A 10 16.70 7.99 10.71
CA VAL A 10 15.49 7.18 10.74
C VAL A 10 15.25 6.62 9.34
N LEU A 11 15.27 5.30 9.20
CA LEU A 11 14.90 4.60 7.97
C LEU A 11 13.39 4.41 7.96
N ALA A 12 12.70 5.13 7.10
CA ALA A 12 11.25 5.15 6.94
C ALA A 12 10.81 4.60 5.56
N THR A 13 11.61 3.72 4.99
CA THR A 13 11.33 3.02 3.74
C THR A 13 10.47 1.78 3.99
N ASP A 14 10.04 1.10 2.94
CA ASP A 14 9.44 -0.23 3.07
C ASP A 14 10.41 -1.24 3.72
N GLY A 15 9.87 -2.38 4.13
CA GLY A 15 10.64 -3.39 4.85
C GLY A 15 11.84 -3.93 4.06
N PRO A 16 11.66 -4.39 2.80
CA PRO A 16 12.75 -4.88 1.96
C PRO A 16 13.88 -3.86 1.76
N GLU A 17 13.52 -2.60 1.47
CA GLU A 17 14.50 -1.54 1.30
C GLU A 17 15.22 -1.18 2.60
N THR A 18 14.51 -1.17 3.72
CA THR A 18 15.14 -1.00 5.05
C THR A 18 16.19 -2.09 5.31
N LEU A 19 15.86 -3.36 5.04
CA LEU A 19 16.81 -4.46 5.18
C LEU A 19 18.03 -4.27 4.29
N ARG A 20 17.82 -3.88 3.03
CA ARG A 20 18.91 -3.58 2.07
C ARG A 20 19.83 -2.47 2.60
N LEU A 21 19.26 -1.36 3.09
CA LEU A 21 20.03 -0.24 3.66
C LEU A 21 20.81 -0.63 4.92
N LEU A 22 20.30 -1.57 5.70
CA LEU A 22 20.98 -2.13 6.88
C LEU A 22 22.04 -3.19 6.52
N GLY A 23 22.22 -3.51 5.23
CA GLY A 23 23.13 -4.56 4.77
C GLY A 23 22.67 -5.97 5.14
N LYS A 24 21.36 -6.17 5.31
CA LYS A 24 20.73 -7.46 5.58
C LYS A 24 20.13 -8.02 4.30
N PRO A 25 19.95 -9.36 4.18
CA PRO A 25 19.19 -9.94 3.07
C PRO A 25 17.77 -9.33 3.04
N ALA A 26 17.34 -8.89 1.85
CA ALA A 26 16.02 -8.28 1.66
C ALA A 26 14.87 -9.32 1.67
N ALA A 27 14.99 -10.36 2.48
CA ALA A 27 14.03 -11.48 2.58
C ALA A 27 12.92 -11.16 3.59
N MET A 28 12.07 -10.19 3.27
CA MET A 28 10.84 -9.97 4.01
C MET A 28 9.67 -10.49 3.19
N ALA A 29 8.93 -11.44 3.75
CA ALA A 29 7.70 -11.92 3.13
C ALA A 29 6.70 -10.76 3.02
N SER A 30 6.13 -10.59 1.84
CA SER A 30 5.16 -9.52 1.56
C SER A 30 4.08 -10.02 0.62
N GLN A 31 2.90 -9.41 0.72
CA GLN A 31 1.81 -9.56 -0.22
C GLN A 31 1.98 -8.51 -1.32
N GLY A 32 1.97 -8.97 -2.56
CA GLY A 32 1.92 -8.07 -3.71
C GLY A 32 0.50 -7.89 -4.23
N GLU A 33 0.28 -6.84 -4.99
CA GLU A 33 -1.01 -6.55 -5.59
C GLU A 33 -0.88 -5.99 -7.01
N LEU A 34 -1.95 -6.16 -7.80
CA LEU A 34 -2.20 -5.41 -9.03
C LEU A 34 -3.31 -4.40 -8.74
N CYS A 35 -3.11 -3.17 -9.18
CA CYS A 35 -4.13 -2.14 -9.11
C CYS A 35 -4.42 -1.64 -10.53
N LEU A 36 -5.65 -1.90 -11.01
CA LEU A 36 -6.10 -1.48 -12.34
C LEU A 36 -7.00 -0.26 -12.22
N TYR A 37 -6.72 0.74 -13.05
CA TYR A 37 -7.53 1.95 -13.14
C TYR A 37 -8.30 2.00 -14.46
N PHE A 38 -9.58 2.35 -14.37
CA PHE A 38 -10.46 2.57 -15.52
C PHE A 38 -11.11 3.95 -15.45
N ALA A 39 -11.29 4.55 -16.64
CA ALA A 39 -12.18 5.69 -16.81
C ALA A 39 -13.51 5.20 -17.38
N ALA A 40 -14.61 5.61 -16.79
CA ALA A 40 -15.97 5.29 -17.21
C ALA A 40 -16.77 6.57 -17.49
N PRO A 41 -17.72 6.56 -18.45
CA PRO A 41 -18.60 7.70 -18.71
C PRO A 41 -19.50 8.05 -17.52
N LYS A 42 -19.74 7.10 -16.62
CA LYS A 42 -20.56 7.25 -15.43
C LYS A 42 -20.05 6.30 -14.33
N ALA A 43 -20.10 6.76 -13.09
CA ALA A 43 -19.82 5.93 -11.92
C ALA A 43 -20.80 4.74 -11.85
N PRO A 44 -20.33 3.50 -11.67
CA PRO A 44 -21.20 2.34 -11.51
C PRO A 44 -21.95 2.34 -10.18
N ILE A 45 -21.42 3.05 -9.20
CA ILE A 45 -22.01 3.31 -7.87
C ILE A 45 -21.89 4.79 -7.55
N ASN A 46 -22.87 5.34 -6.82
CA ASN A 46 -22.88 6.76 -6.46
C ASN A 46 -22.47 7.03 -5.01
N ASP A 47 -22.23 5.98 -4.24
CA ASP A 47 -21.82 6.07 -2.84
C ASP A 47 -20.31 5.84 -2.69
N PRO A 48 -19.65 6.51 -1.75
CA PRO A 48 -18.20 6.43 -1.54
C PRO A 48 -17.79 5.16 -0.78
N TYR A 49 -18.21 4.00 -1.27
CA TYR A 49 -17.93 2.71 -0.65
C TYR A 49 -16.64 2.08 -1.16
N LEU A 50 -15.99 1.31 -0.29
CA LEU A 50 -15.07 0.25 -0.65
C LEU A 50 -15.89 -1.03 -0.82
N ILE A 51 -16.00 -1.50 -2.04
CA ILE A 51 -16.65 -2.78 -2.37
C ILE A 51 -15.62 -3.88 -2.19
N LEU A 52 -15.95 -4.88 -1.41
CA LEU A 52 -15.13 -6.08 -1.20
C LEU A 52 -15.79 -7.27 -1.89
N ASN A 53 -14.99 -8.09 -2.57
CA ASN A 53 -15.48 -9.37 -3.10
C ASN A 53 -15.59 -10.37 -1.96
N GLY A 54 -16.80 -10.63 -1.50
CA GLY A 54 -17.11 -11.60 -0.44
C GLY A 54 -17.41 -13.02 -0.95
N GLU A 55 -17.44 -13.24 -2.27
CA GLU A 55 -17.81 -14.52 -2.87
C GLU A 55 -16.71 -15.59 -2.75
N GLY A 56 -15.49 -15.20 -2.46
CA GLY A 56 -14.33 -16.10 -2.37
C GLY A 56 -13.89 -16.68 -3.72
N THR A 57 -14.40 -16.16 -4.81
CA THR A 57 -14.09 -16.56 -6.20
C THR A 57 -13.72 -15.32 -7.02
N GLY A 58 -13.14 -15.53 -8.21
CA GLY A 58 -12.70 -14.43 -9.06
C GLY A 58 -11.31 -13.90 -8.71
N VAL A 59 -10.92 -12.80 -9.36
CA VAL A 59 -9.60 -12.19 -9.20
C VAL A 59 -9.66 -10.86 -8.47
N ILE A 60 -10.82 -10.20 -8.44
CA ILE A 60 -11.00 -8.93 -7.78
C ILE A 60 -11.09 -9.13 -6.28
N ASN A 61 -10.24 -8.42 -5.54
CA ASN A 61 -10.33 -8.35 -4.09
C ASN A 61 -11.24 -7.18 -3.67
N SER A 62 -11.04 -6.02 -4.26
CA SER A 62 -11.82 -4.83 -3.92
C SER A 62 -11.92 -3.85 -5.09
N LEU A 63 -12.94 -2.98 -5.02
CA LEU A 63 -13.18 -1.92 -5.97
C LEU A 63 -13.58 -0.64 -5.23
N THR A 64 -13.11 0.50 -5.71
CA THR A 64 -13.56 1.83 -5.30
C THR A 64 -13.80 2.71 -6.53
N VAL A 65 -14.59 3.77 -6.33
CA VAL A 65 -14.77 4.85 -7.31
C VAL A 65 -14.24 6.15 -6.69
N PRO A 66 -12.92 6.42 -6.80
CA PRO A 66 -12.30 7.58 -6.14
C PRO A 66 -12.95 8.92 -6.51
N SER A 67 -13.45 9.07 -7.74
CA SER A 67 -14.14 10.29 -8.17
C SER A 67 -15.50 10.54 -7.50
N VAL A 68 -16.12 9.52 -6.87
CA VAL A 68 -17.30 9.68 -6.02
C VAL A 68 -16.90 10.19 -4.64
N VAL A 69 -15.70 9.83 -4.16
CA VAL A 69 -15.15 10.36 -2.90
C VAL A 69 -14.73 11.82 -3.08
N ALA A 70 -14.03 12.12 -4.17
CA ALA A 70 -13.59 13.47 -4.50
C ALA A 70 -13.64 13.69 -6.03
N ALA A 71 -14.48 14.62 -6.48
CA ALA A 71 -14.71 14.88 -7.89
C ALA A 71 -13.43 15.26 -8.67
N SER A 72 -12.41 15.80 -7.99
CA SER A 72 -11.11 16.15 -8.58
C SER A 72 -10.29 14.95 -9.07
N TYR A 73 -10.67 13.72 -8.75
CA TYR A 73 -9.99 12.51 -9.24
C TYR A 73 -10.34 12.12 -10.68
N ALA A 74 -11.34 12.76 -11.29
CA ALA A 74 -11.68 12.55 -12.70
C ALA A 74 -12.05 13.86 -13.39
N PRO A 75 -11.90 13.95 -14.72
CA PRO A 75 -12.47 15.06 -15.50
C PRO A 75 -13.98 15.11 -15.36
N ALA A 76 -14.56 16.31 -15.59
CA ALA A 76 -16.01 16.47 -15.59
C ALA A 76 -16.66 15.52 -16.62
N GLY A 77 -17.68 14.77 -16.20
CA GLY A 77 -18.39 13.79 -17.04
C GLY A 77 -17.73 12.42 -17.13
N GLU A 78 -16.63 12.18 -16.40
CA GLU A 78 -16.01 10.86 -16.27
C GLU A 78 -15.97 10.40 -14.81
N ALA A 79 -15.83 9.11 -14.60
CA ALA A 79 -15.59 8.50 -13.30
C ALA A 79 -14.28 7.70 -13.33
N LEU A 80 -13.49 7.82 -12.26
CA LEU A 80 -12.33 6.98 -12.04
C LEU A 80 -12.72 5.77 -11.20
N ILE A 81 -12.36 4.59 -11.68
CA ILE A 81 -12.58 3.30 -11.00
C ILE A 81 -11.23 2.69 -10.71
N SER A 82 -11.05 2.23 -9.48
CA SER A 82 -9.84 1.53 -9.01
C SER A 82 -10.22 0.12 -8.59
N VAL A 83 -9.53 -0.88 -9.14
CA VAL A 83 -9.75 -2.30 -8.87
C VAL A 83 -8.46 -2.92 -8.37
N VAL A 84 -8.53 -3.65 -7.26
CA VAL A 84 -7.36 -4.26 -6.62
C VAL A 84 -7.48 -5.79 -6.64
N LEU A 85 -6.39 -6.44 -7.07
CA LEU A 85 -6.19 -7.89 -7.06
C LEU A 85 -5.02 -8.20 -6.12
N ILE A 86 -5.24 -9.04 -5.13
CA ILE A 86 -4.20 -9.47 -4.19
C ILE A 86 -3.60 -10.80 -4.64
N GLY A 87 -2.26 -10.92 -4.63
CA GLY A 87 -1.57 -12.17 -4.89
C GLY A 87 -1.45 -12.60 -6.35
N HIS A 88 -1.95 -11.80 -7.30
CA HIS A 88 -1.98 -12.12 -8.74
C HIS A 88 -0.84 -11.52 -9.56
N LEU A 89 0.33 -11.30 -8.97
CA LEU A 89 1.47 -10.65 -9.63
C LEU A 89 2.01 -11.39 -10.88
N ALA A 90 1.75 -12.69 -10.99
CA ALA A 90 2.19 -13.50 -12.14
C ALA A 90 1.37 -13.23 -13.42
N LEU A 91 0.17 -12.65 -13.30
CA LEU A 91 -0.63 -12.31 -14.48
C LEU A 91 0.03 -11.16 -15.25
N ASP A 92 0.16 -11.28 -16.57
CA ASP A 92 0.45 -10.12 -17.40
C ASP A 92 -0.73 -9.13 -17.42
N ASP A 93 -0.47 -7.88 -17.81
CA ASP A 93 -1.47 -6.82 -17.71
C ASP A 93 -2.70 -7.07 -18.57
N LYS A 94 -2.54 -7.68 -19.74
CA LYS A 94 -3.66 -8.00 -20.64
C LYS A 94 -4.54 -9.11 -20.08
N THR A 95 -3.92 -10.14 -19.53
CA THR A 95 -4.64 -11.25 -18.87
C THR A 95 -5.35 -10.77 -17.62
N ALA A 96 -4.70 -9.93 -16.80
CA ALA A 96 -5.31 -9.32 -15.63
C ALA A 96 -6.52 -8.43 -15.99
N GLU A 97 -6.37 -7.55 -17.00
CA GLU A 97 -7.47 -6.71 -17.48
C GLU A 97 -8.64 -7.54 -17.99
N SER A 98 -8.38 -8.58 -18.78
CA SER A 98 -9.44 -9.45 -19.32
C SER A 98 -10.21 -10.18 -18.20
N ALA A 99 -9.51 -10.72 -17.20
CA ALA A 99 -10.13 -11.37 -16.06
C ALA A 99 -10.98 -10.40 -15.24
N VAL A 100 -10.44 -9.20 -14.96
CA VAL A 100 -11.14 -8.14 -14.25
C VAL A 100 -12.40 -7.71 -15.00
N ARG A 101 -12.32 -7.46 -16.31
CA ARG A 101 -13.50 -7.08 -17.12
C ARG A 101 -14.58 -8.13 -17.11
N LYS A 102 -14.22 -9.40 -17.17
CA LYS A 102 -15.19 -10.50 -17.09
C LYS A 102 -15.97 -10.43 -15.78
N GLU A 103 -15.27 -10.32 -14.65
CA GLU A 103 -15.89 -10.27 -13.32
C GLU A 103 -16.71 -8.97 -13.12
N LEU A 104 -16.18 -7.83 -13.53
CA LEU A 104 -16.90 -6.56 -13.49
C LEU A 104 -18.17 -6.59 -14.33
N ASN A 105 -18.16 -7.28 -15.47
CA ASN A 105 -19.36 -7.44 -16.30
C ASN A 105 -20.44 -8.29 -15.62
N GLU A 106 -20.05 -9.25 -14.78
CA GLU A 106 -20.99 -10.01 -13.93
C GLU A 106 -21.63 -9.10 -12.87
N TRP A 107 -20.87 -8.12 -12.32
CA TRP A 107 -21.35 -7.21 -11.28
C TRP A 107 -22.17 -6.04 -11.83
N PHE A 108 -21.73 -5.43 -12.92
CA PHE A 108 -22.27 -4.16 -13.45
C PHE A 108 -22.90 -4.27 -14.84
N GLY A 109 -22.80 -5.45 -15.48
CA GLY A 109 -23.35 -5.69 -16.81
C GLY A 109 -22.54 -5.03 -17.95
N PRO A 110 -23.13 -4.93 -19.16
CA PRO A 110 -22.44 -4.54 -20.39
C PRO A 110 -21.84 -3.13 -20.39
N VAL A 111 -22.20 -2.28 -19.44
CA VAL A 111 -21.63 -0.93 -19.31
C VAL A 111 -20.10 -0.94 -19.14
N VAL A 112 -19.53 -2.04 -18.63
CA VAL A 112 -18.10 -2.25 -18.45
C VAL A 112 -17.35 -2.26 -19.78
N GLU A 113 -17.99 -2.60 -20.88
CA GLU A 113 -17.39 -2.58 -22.22
C GLU A 113 -16.97 -1.17 -22.65
N HIS A 114 -17.66 -0.14 -22.14
CA HIS A 114 -17.37 1.27 -22.40
C HIS A 114 -16.30 1.87 -21.47
N TRP A 115 -15.79 1.10 -20.50
CA TRP A 115 -14.75 1.57 -19.61
C TRP A 115 -13.39 1.50 -20.31
N ARG A 116 -12.67 2.60 -20.28
CA ARG A 116 -11.32 2.70 -20.85
C ARG A 116 -10.29 2.32 -19.78
N HIS A 117 -9.51 1.27 -19.99
CA HIS A 117 -8.38 0.95 -19.14
C HIS A 117 -7.33 2.06 -19.23
N LEU A 118 -6.90 2.56 -18.09
CA LEU A 118 -5.92 3.64 -18.00
C LEU A 118 -4.54 3.11 -17.73
N LYS A 119 -4.41 2.30 -16.69
CA LYS A 119 -3.12 1.75 -16.26
C LYS A 119 -3.30 0.58 -15.29
N THR A 120 -2.33 -0.35 -15.33
CA THR A 120 -2.11 -1.37 -14.30
C THR A 120 -0.83 -1.02 -13.55
N PHE A 121 -0.93 -0.92 -12.22
CA PHE A 121 0.21 -0.83 -11.34
C PHE A 121 0.48 -2.20 -10.73
N ARG A 122 1.75 -2.60 -10.73
CA ARG A 122 2.23 -3.85 -10.16
C ARG A 122 3.09 -3.55 -8.95
N ILE A 123 2.54 -3.81 -7.77
CA ILE A 123 3.17 -3.47 -6.48
C ILE A 123 3.67 -4.76 -5.86
N GLN A 124 4.99 -4.95 -5.86
CA GLN A 124 5.63 -6.19 -5.38
C GLN A 124 5.49 -6.35 -3.86
N HIS A 125 5.55 -5.25 -3.12
CA HIS A 125 5.54 -5.22 -1.66
C HIS A 125 4.45 -4.26 -1.19
N ALA A 126 3.17 -4.62 -1.43
CA ALA A 126 2.02 -3.78 -1.06
C ALA A 126 1.76 -3.83 0.45
N LEU A 127 1.87 -5.01 1.04
CA LEU A 127 1.70 -5.23 2.48
C LEU A 127 2.76 -6.21 3.00
N PRO A 128 3.32 -6.00 4.20
CA PRO A 128 4.15 -7.00 4.84
C PRO A 128 3.30 -8.23 5.20
N ALA A 129 3.82 -9.42 4.94
CA ALA A 129 3.21 -10.65 5.44
C ALA A 129 3.55 -10.80 6.92
N GLN A 130 2.54 -10.79 7.77
CA GLN A 130 2.71 -10.87 9.22
C GLN A 130 1.89 -12.02 9.80
N PRO A 131 2.44 -13.26 9.78
CA PRO A 131 1.81 -14.36 10.47
C PRO A 131 1.81 -14.15 11.99
N PRO A 132 0.81 -14.65 12.71
CA PRO A 132 0.80 -14.61 14.16
C PRO A 132 2.01 -15.31 14.80
N PRO A 133 2.52 -14.84 15.96
CA PRO A 133 2.08 -13.67 16.72
C PRO A 133 2.55 -12.35 16.11
N ILE A 134 1.66 -11.35 16.09
CA ILE A 134 1.99 -10.01 15.61
C ILE A 134 2.64 -9.21 16.76
N PRO A 135 3.75 -8.47 16.52
CA PRO A 135 4.36 -7.61 17.52
C PRO A 135 3.40 -6.55 18.05
N ASP A 136 3.49 -6.23 19.34
CA ASP A 136 2.68 -5.18 19.95
C ASP A 136 3.08 -3.81 19.35
N PRO A 137 2.14 -3.10 18.70
CA PRO A 137 2.41 -1.82 18.07
C PRO A 137 2.68 -0.68 19.07
N THR A 138 2.35 -0.86 20.36
CA THR A 138 2.53 0.15 21.39
C THR A 138 3.94 0.16 21.99
N VAL A 139 4.77 -0.82 21.66
CA VAL A 139 6.15 -0.90 22.16
C VAL A 139 6.99 0.24 21.58
N PRO A 140 7.66 1.05 22.43
CA PRO A 140 8.53 2.13 21.97
C PRO A 140 9.65 1.63 21.05
N ALA A 141 9.98 2.42 20.03
CA ALA A 141 11.08 2.13 19.13
C ALA A 141 12.42 2.10 19.88
N LYS A 142 13.31 1.20 19.45
CA LYS A 142 14.71 1.13 19.91
C LYS A 142 15.63 1.28 18.70
N PRO A 143 16.85 1.83 18.89
CA PRO A 143 17.81 1.88 17.79
C PRO A 143 18.19 0.46 17.36
N VAL A 144 18.21 0.21 16.05
CA VAL A 144 18.69 -1.06 15.47
C VAL A 144 20.24 -1.13 15.47
N ARG A 145 20.87 0.03 15.51
CA ARG A 145 22.31 0.30 15.73
C ARG A 145 22.42 1.68 16.38
N PRO A 146 23.55 2.01 17.06
CA PRO A 146 23.73 3.36 17.61
C PRO A 146 23.42 4.45 16.58
N GLY A 147 22.49 5.34 16.92
CA GLY A 147 22.03 6.43 16.07
C GLY A 147 21.20 6.04 14.85
N ILE A 148 20.84 4.75 14.65
CA ILE A 148 20.02 4.29 13.53
C ILE A 148 18.72 3.69 14.03
N TYR A 149 17.61 4.27 13.61
CA TYR A 149 16.24 3.85 13.92
C TYR A 149 15.52 3.41 12.67
N VAL A 150 14.49 2.59 12.84
CA VAL A 150 13.59 2.15 11.76
C VAL A 150 12.14 2.43 12.15
N CYS A 151 11.32 2.77 11.17
CA CYS A 151 9.88 2.87 11.33
C CYS A 151 9.17 2.41 10.05
N GLY A 152 7.91 2.02 10.21
CA GLY A 152 7.06 1.52 9.14
C GLY A 152 6.06 0.49 9.68
N GLU A 153 5.03 0.20 8.92
CA GLU A 153 3.98 -0.75 9.31
C GLU A 153 4.51 -2.18 9.52
N TYR A 154 5.60 -2.54 8.83
CA TYR A 154 6.24 -3.86 8.96
C TYR A 154 6.86 -4.10 10.34
N GLN A 155 6.93 -3.08 11.20
CA GLN A 155 7.41 -3.21 12.59
C GLN A 155 6.34 -3.83 13.51
N SER A 156 5.05 -3.76 13.14
CA SER A 156 3.95 -4.25 13.97
C SER A 156 2.76 -4.74 13.12
N VAL A 157 1.73 -3.94 12.97
CA VAL A 157 0.50 -4.28 12.23
C VAL A 157 0.47 -3.53 10.91
N PRO A 158 0.11 -4.17 9.77
CA PRO A 158 -0.06 -3.46 8.51
C PRO A 158 -1.17 -2.41 8.60
N GLY A 159 -0.89 -1.20 8.11
CA GLY A 159 -1.87 -0.14 8.02
C GLY A 159 -1.28 1.25 8.27
N ILE A 160 -1.90 2.26 7.67
CA ILE A 160 -1.44 3.66 7.70
C ILE A 160 -1.31 4.18 9.14
N GLN A 161 -2.29 3.90 10.00
CA GLN A 161 -2.28 4.32 11.41
C GLN A 161 -1.09 3.75 12.17
N TRP A 162 -0.69 2.53 11.86
CA TRP A 162 0.44 1.86 12.51
C TRP A 162 1.78 2.35 11.96
N ALA A 163 1.84 2.64 10.67
CA ALA A 163 3.00 3.32 10.08
C ALA A 163 3.24 4.69 10.73
N LEU A 164 2.17 5.48 10.93
CA LEU A 164 2.24 6.77 11.63
C LEU A 164 2.68 6.63 13.08
N LEU A 165 2.12 5.66 13.81
CA LEU A 165 2.51 5.39 15.21
C LEU A 165 3.98 4.96 15.30
N SER A 166 4.43 4.07 14.40
CA SER A 166 5.82 3.63 14.33
C SER A 166 6.78 4.81 14.06
N GLY A 167 6.41 5.72 13.16
CA GLY A 167 7.16 6.95 12.89
C GLY A 167 7.27 7.85 14.12
N ARG A 168 6.17 8.02 14.84
CA ARG A 168 6.13 8.78 16.09
C ARG A 168 7.06 8.17 17.15
N HIS A 169 6.99 6.86 17.39
CA HIS A 169 7.85 6.17 18.34
C HIS A 169 9.34 6.30 17.98
N ALA A 170 9.68 6.21 16.69
CA ALA A 170 11.07 6.42 16.25
C ALA A 170 11.55 7.86 16.53
N ALA A 171 10.71 8.86 16.27
CA ALA A 171 11.03 10.27 16.54
C ALA A 171 11.21 10.53 18.05
N GLU A 172 10.31 10.03 18.89
CA GLU A 172 10.39 10.15 20.35
C GLU A 172 11.68 9.50 20.90
N ALA A 173 12.05 8.33 20.36
CA ALA A 173 13.28 7.64 20.76
C ALA A 173 14.55 8.42 20.35
N VAL A 174 14.57 9.00 19.15
CA VAL A 174 15.67 9.87 18.69
C VAL A 174 15.80 11.10 19.58
N ILE A 175 14.69 11.80 19.86
CA ILE A 175 14.70 13.00 20.72
C ILE A 175 15.27 12.67 22.09
N LYS A 176 14.83 11.56 22.68
CA LYS A 176 15.34 11.11 23.99
C LYS A 176 16.85 10.85 23.97
N GLU A 177 17.34 10.06 22.98
CA GLU A 177 18.78 9.78 22.86
C GLU A 177 19.61 11.06 22.68
N LEU A 178 19.13 12.00 21.85
CA LEU A 178 19.82 13.25 21.59
C LEU A 178 19.84 14.18 22.82
N ALA A 179 18.85 14.10 23.71
CA ALA A 179 18.82 14.85 24.96
C ALA A 179 19.76 14.26 26.01
N GLU A 180 19.94 12.94 26.02
CA GLU A 180 20.80 12.23 26.96
C GLU A 180 22.29 12.26 26.55
N THR A 181 22.60 12.58 25.30
CA THR A 181 23.97 12.67 24.76
C THR A 181 24.25 14.10 24.29
N PRO A 182 24.61 15.02 25.18
CA PRO A 182 25.05 16.35 24.77
C PRO A 182 26.30 16.20 23.89
N GLY A 183 26.30 16.89 22.74
CA GLY A 183 27.35 16.86 21.71
C GLY A 183 28.65 17.52 22.19
#